data_e994fed3e869d9aab08307410afd88f3
#
_entry.id   e994fed3e869d9aab08307410afd88f3
#
_cell.length_a   1.000
_cell.length_b   1.000
_cell.length_c   1.000
_cell.angle_alpha   90.00
_cell.angle_beta   90.00
_cell.angle_gamma   90.00
#
_symmetry.space_group_name_H-M   'P 1'
#
loop_
_entity.id
_entity.type
_entity.pdbx_description
1 polymer ?
#
loop_
_entity_poly.entity_id
_entity_poly.type
_entity_poly.pdbx_seq_one_letter_code
_entity_poly.pdbx_strand_id
1 'polypeptide(L)'
;MPATEPALDEVCLRAIDSFHIGGAVRTLRGLPVEARRLAQGAAPRPVDPNGDHVAGQMYVQAYRLARPRHTLPVLLWHGGGMTGANWETTPDGRPGWLWRFLRAGYDVYVSDAVERGRASWARYPELYAEAPLFRTLDEAWDMF
;
A
#
# COMPACT_ATOMS: atom_id res chain seq x y z
N MET A 1 -2.56 17.91 35.78
CA MET A 1 -3.67 18.15 34.85
C MET A 1 -3.26 17.47 33.53
N PRO A 2 -4.01 16.49 32.99
CA PRO A 2 -3.73 16.00 31.66
C PRO A 2 -3.98 17.14 30.68
N ALA A 3 -3.01 17.41 29.81
CA ALA A 3 -3.18 18.37 28.73
C ALA A 3 -4.32 17.88 27.84
N THR A 4 -5.38 18.67 27.72
CA THR A 4 -6.47 18.41 26.79
C THR A 4 -5.87 18.42 25.40
N GLU A 5 -5.85 17.26 24.71
CA GLU A 5 -5.48 17.24 23.30
C GLU A 5 -6.36 18.24 22.55
N PRO A 6 -5.78 19.13 21.74
CA PRO A 6 -6.57 20.04 20.93
C PRO A 6 -7.51 19.22 20.04
N ALA A 7 -8.78 19.60 20.00
CA ALA A 7 -9.76 18.99 19.11
C ALA A 7 -9.14 18.87 17.71
N LEU A 8 -9.23 17.68 17.11
CA LEU A 8 -8.76 17.43 15.76
C LEU A 8 -9.52 18.38 14.83
N ASP A 9 -8.85 19.37 14.24
CA ASP A 9 -9.48 20.23 13.26
C ASP A 9 -9.98 19.37 12.11
N GLU A 10 -11.18 19.65 11.65
CA GLU A 10 -11.80 18.94 10.53
C GLU A 10 -10.96 19.10 9.26
N VAL A 11 -10.80 17.99 8.50
CA VAL A 11 -10.18 17.99 7.18
C VAL A 11 -11.27 17.72 6.14
N CYS A 12 -11.55 18.69 5.28
CA CYS A 12 -12.52 18.54 4.21
C CYS A 12 -11.83 18.08 2.92
N LEU A 13 -12.14 16.85 2.49
CA LEU A 13 -11.65 16.30 1.23
C LEU A 13 -12.68 16.49 0.12
N ARG A 14 -12.22 16.81 -1.10
CA ARG A 14 -13.02 16.77 -2.32
C ARG A 14 -12.99 15.40 -3.00
N ALA A 15 -11.92 14.64 -2.79
CA ALA A 15 -11.77 13.30 -3.36
C ALA A 15 -10.76 12.45 -2.58
N ILE A 16 -10.96 11.13 -2.63
CA ILE A 16 -9.98 10.11 -2.35
C ILE A 16 -9.90 9.25 -3.61
N ASP A 17 -8.75 9.29 -4.29
CA ASP A 17 -8.52 8.51 -5.50
C ASP A 17 -7.57 7.35 -5.20
N SER A 18 -7.73 6.23 -5.92
CA SER A 18 -6.86 5.06 -5.80
C SER A 18 -6.46 4.59 -7.19
N PHE A 19 -5.18 4.36 -7.41
CA PHE A 19 -4.67 3.90 -8.70
C PHE A 19 -3.35 3.15 -8.56
N HIS A 20 -3.03 2.38 -9.61
CA HIS A 20 -1.73 1.75 -9.76
C HIS A 20 -0.92 2.46 -10.84
N ILE A 21 0.39 2.55 -10.66
CA ILE A 21 1.32 3.14 -11.63
C ILE A 21 2.52 2.24 -11.89
N GLY A 22 3.10 2.40 -13.06
CA GLY A 22 4.22 1.56 -13.50
C GLY A 22 3.79 0.16 -13.88
N GLY A 23 4.75 -0.75 -13.80
CA GLY A 23 4.55 -2.15 -14.19
C GLY A 23 4.62 -2.39 -15.70
N ALA A 24 4.54 -3.66 -16.05
CA ALA A 24 4.50 -4.12 -17.42
C ALA A 24 3.69 -5.41 -17.54
N VAL A 25 3.19 -5.69 -18.74
CA VAL A 25 2.60 -6.99 -19.03
C VAL A 25 3.71 -8.03 -19.10
N ARG A 26 3.51 -9.13 -18.39
CA ARG A 26 4.36 -10.32 -18.38
C ARG A 26 3.52 -11.53 -18.73
N THR A 27 3.97 -12.32 -19.71
CA THR A 27 3.27 -13.53 -20.15
C THR A 27 3.87 -14.76 -19.49
N LEU A 28 3.06 -15.51 -18.75
CA LEU A 28 3.42 -16.83 -18.22
C LEU A 28 2.96 -17.92 -19.17
N ARG A 29 3.79 -18.95 -19.37
CA ARG A 29 3.48 -20.09 -20.22
C ARG A 29 4.06 -21.39 -19.65
N GLY A 30 3.36 -22.50 -19.85
CA GLY A 30 3.83 -23.82 -19.49
C GLY A 30 3.78 -24.14 -17.99
N LEU A 31 3.13 -23.32 -17.21
CA LEU A 31 2.92 -23.59 -15.79
C LEU A 31 1.76 -24.58 -15.59
N PRO A 32 1.81 -25.43 -14.55
CA PRO A 32 0.75 -26.40 -14.29
C PRO A 32 -0.55 -25.70 -13.83
N VAL A 33 -1.68 -26.24 -14.31
CA VAL A 33 -2.99 -25.89 -13.77
C VAL A 33 -3.17 -26.61 -12.44
N GLU A 34 -3.46 -25.86 -11.39
CA GLU A 34 -3.60 -26.38 -10.04
C GLU A 34 -5.04 -26.28 -9.54
N ALA A 35 -5.51 -27.31 -8.85
CA ALA A 35 -6.79 -27.21 -8.13
C ALA A 35 -6.61 -26.40 -6.84
N ARG A 36 -7.20 -25.22 -6.78
CA ARG A 36 -7.15 -24.35 -5.60
C ARG A 36 -8.52 -24.11 -5.00
N ARG A 37 -8.57 -24.08 -3.67
CA ARG A 37 -9.76 -23.66 -2.93
C ARG A 37 -9.71 -22.13 -2.74
N LEU A 38 -10.64 -21.43 -3.40
CA LEU A 38 -10.64 -19.95 -3.42
C LEU A 38 -11.33 -19.32 -2.20
N ALA A 39 -12.17 -20.11 -1.50
CA ALA A 39 -12.81 -19.65 -0.26
C ALA A 39 -12.95 -20.83 0.71
N GLN A 40 -13.05 -20.54 2.00
CA GLN A 40 -13.27 -21.56 3.01
C GLN A 40 -14.60 -22.30 2.73
N GLY A 41 -14.57 -23.64 2.74
CA GLY A 41 -15.75 -24.47 2.46
C GLY A 41 -16.10 -24.64 0.98
N ALA A 42 -15.51 -23.88 0.06
CA ALA A 42 -15.74 -24.06 -1.38
C ALA A 42 -15.06 -25.31 -1.94
N ALA A 43 -15.63 -25.91 -2.97
CA ALA A 43 -14.96 -26.96 -3.73
C ALA A 43 -13.72 -26.40 -4.46
N PRO A 44 -12.63 -27.19 -4.57
CA PRO A 44 -11.48 -26.77 -5.37
C PRO A 44 -11.88 -26.53 -6.83
N ARG A 45 -11.30 -25.48 -7.43
CA ARG A 45 -11.46 -25.19 -8.86
C ARG A 45 -10.10 -25.16 -9.55
N PRO A 46 -10.03 -25.53 -10.84
CA PRO A 46 -8.80 -25.38 -11.60
C PRO A 46 -8.45 -23.89 -11.70
N VAL A 47 -7.21 -23.56 -11.40
CA VAL A 47 -6.62 -22.22 -11.56
C VAL A 47 -5.46 -22.36 -12.53
N ASP A 48 -5.61 -21.77 -13.69
CA ASP A 48 -4.57 -21.71 -14.71
C ASP A 48 -3.80 -20.40 -14.54
N PRO A 49 -2.49 -20.45 -14.23
CA PRO A 49 -1.65 -19.26 -14.11
C PRO A 49 -1.13 -18.75 -15.47
N ASN A 50 -1.32 -19.50 -16.56
CA ASN A 50 -0.81 -19.11 -17.87
C ASN A 50 -1.63 -17.96 -18.47
N GLY A 51 -0.94 -17.03 -19.10
CA GLY A 51 -1.54 -15.86 -19.72
C GLY A 51 -0.78 -14.58 -19.38
N ASP A 52 -1.40 -13.46 -19.68
CA ASP A 52 -0.81 -12.14 -19.46
C ASP A 52 -1.15 -11.62 -18.04
N HIS A 53 -0.11 -11.17 -17.36
CA HIS A 53 -0.20 -10.57 -16.02
C HIS A 53 0.40 -9.18 -16.03
N VAL A 54 -0.22 -8.24 -15.33
CA VAL A 54 0.41 -6.95 -15.03
C VAL A 54 1.20 -7.10 -13.73
N ALA A 55 2.51 -6.86 -13.80
CA ALA A 55 3.43 -7.02 -12.68
C ALA A 55 4.32 -5.78 -12.51
N GLY A 56 4.83 -5.56 -11.28
CA GLY A 56 5.73 -4.45 -10.99
C GLY A 56 5.03 -3.10 -10.82
N GLN A 57 3.76 -3.09 -10.50
CA GLN A 57 3.02 -1.87 -10.18
C GLN A 57 3.18 -1.48 -8.72
N MET A 58 3.26 -0.19 -8.44
CA MET A 58 3.02 0.35 -7.11
C MET A 58 1.56 0.83 -6.98
N TYR A 59 1.03 0.83 -5.77
CA TYR A 59 -0.26 1.40 -5.46
C TYR A 59 -0.11 2.82 -4.92
N VAL A 60 -1.05 3.70 -5.26
CA VAL A 60 -1.11 5.07 -4.74
C VAL A 60 -2.52 5.38 -4.32
N GLN A 61 -2.67 5.97 -3.14
CA GLN A 61 -3.89 6.58 -2.67
C GLN A 61 -3.69 8.08 -2.51
N ALA A 62 -4.50 8.88 -3.22
CA ALA A 62 -4.44 10.33 -3.20
C ALA A 62 -5.58 10.90 -2.36
N TYR A 63 -5.23 11.72 -1.39
CA TYR A 63 -6.15 12.49 -0.56
C TYR A 63 -6.12 13.93 -1.02
N ARG A 64 -7.22 14.39 -1.63
CA ARG A 64 -7.31 15.72 -2.21
C ARG A 64 -8.19 16.61 -1.35
N LEU A 65 -7.64 17.72 -0.88
CA LEU A 65 -8.36 18.70 -0.10
C LEU A 65 -9.39 19.46 -0.96
N ALA A 66 -10.51 19.81 -0.35
CA ALA A 66 -11.47 20.71 -1.00
C ALA A 66 -10.86 22.10 -1.28
N ARG A 67 -9.97 22.54 -0.41
CA ARG A 67 -9.26 23.83 -0.53
C ARG A 67 -7.81 23.67 -0.09
N PRO A 68 -6.91 23.18 -0.97
CA PRO A 68 -5.49 23.07 -0.66
C PRO A 68 -4.87 24.47 -0.50
N ARG A 69 -3.92 24.61 0.41
CA ARG A 69 -3.14 25.84 0.61
C ARG A 69 -1.86 25.83 -0.21
N HIS A 70 -1.43 24.65 -0.66
CA HIS A 70 -0.18 24.46 -1.40
C HIS A 70 -0.46 23.88 -2.78
N THR A 71 0.31 24.30 -3.76
CA THR A 71 0.17 23.85 -5.16
C THR A 71 0.81 22.49 -5.41
N LEU A 72 1.84 22.14 -4.64
CA LEU A 72 2.53 20.86 -4.73
C LEU A 72 2.02 19.93 -3.63
N PRO A 73 1.70 18.67 -3.97
CA PRO A 73 1.32 17.65 -2.99
C PRO A 73 2.54 17.13 -2.23
N VAL A 74 2.27 16.44 -1.12
CA VAL A 74 3.25 15.62 -0.41
C VAL A 74 3.08 14.17 -0.82
N LEU A 75 4.18 13.52 -1.19
CA LEU A 75 4.23 12.07 -1.39
C LEU A 75 4.86 11.40 -0.16
N LEU A 76 4.11 10.49 0.45
CA LEU A 76 4.54 9.69 1.59
C LEU A 76 4.96 8.30 1.09
N TRP A 77 6.27 8.03 1.14
CA TRP A 77 6.88 6.77 0.78
C TRP A 77 7.33 6.03 2.04
N HIS A 78 6.93 4.78 2.19
CA HIS A 78 7.28 3.98 3.37
C HIS A 78 8.72 3.44 3.32
N GLY A 79 9.22 3.01 4.47
CA GLY A 79 10.52 2.34 4.62
C GLY A 79 10.52 0.88 4.14
N GLY A 80 11.71 0.28 4.10
CA GLY A 80 11.88 -1.13 3.73
C GLY A 80 11.08 -2.06 4.64
N GLY A 81 10.37 -3.03 4.04
CA GLY A 81 9.53 -3.98 4.78
C GLY A 81 8.17 -3.46 5.24
N MET A 82 7.88 -2.19 5.05
CA MET A 82 6.65 -1.51 5.50
C MET A 82 5.64 -1.30 4.37
N THR A 83 4.55 -0.59 4.68
CA THR A 83 3.51 -0.16 3.74
C THR A 83 3.10 1.28 4.02
N GLY A 84 2.28 1.86 3.17
CA GLY A 84 1.73 3.21 3.36
C GLY A 84 0.93 3.39 4.66
N ALA A 85 0.45 2.30 5.25
CA ALA A 85 -0.27 2.35 6.52
C ALA A 85 0.51 3.03 7.65
N ASN A 86 1.85 3.02 7.59
CA ASN A 86 2.71 3.69 8.56
C ASN A 86 2.46 5.20 8.70
N TRP A 87 1.89 5.80 7.66
CA TRP A 87 1.64 7.23 7.62
C TRP A 87 0.24 7.61 8.10
N GLU A 88 -0.69 6.64 8.18
CA GLU A 88 -2.10 6.88 8.45
C GLU A 88 -2.36 7.08 9.95
N THR A 89 -1.88 6.15 10.78
CA THR A 89 -2.02 6.18 12.24
C THR A 89 -0.74 5.72 12.93
N THR A 90 -0.57 6.15 14.17
CA THR A 90 0.46 5.60 15.07
C THR A 90 -0.03 4.31 15.73
N PRO A 91 0.86 3.44 16.26
CA PRO A 91 0.48 2.18 16.90
C PRO A 91 -0.50 2.34 18.09
N ASP A 92 -0.49 3.48 18.75
CA ASP A 92 -1.41 3.83 19.85
C ASP A 92 -2.71 4.52 19.37
N GLY A 93 -2.96 4.52 18.05
CA GLY A 93 -4.21 4.99 17.45
C GLY A 93 -4.31 6.50 17.20
N ARG A 94 -3.26 7.26 17.48
CA ARG A 94 -3.24 8.70 17.16
C ARG A 94 -3.09 8.94 15.65
N PRO A 95 -3.52 10.11 15.14
CA PRO A 95 -3.31 10.49 13.75
C PRO A 95 -1.84 10.51 13.35
N GLY A 96 -1.51 9.85 12.23
CA GLY A 96 -0.16 9.82 11.66
C GLY A 96 0.20 11.08 10.89
N TRP A 97 1.31 11.01 10.15
CA TRP A 97 1.83 12.12 9.34
C TRP A 97 0.88 12.53 8.20
N LEU A 98 0.11 11.59 7.65
CA LEU A 98 -0.94 11.89 6.66
C LEU A 98 -1.85 13.03 7.15
N TRP A 99 -2.39 12.91 8.35
CA TRP A 99 -3.27 13.91 8.96
C TRP A 99 -2.57 15.24 9.17
N ARG A 100 -1.32 15.23 9.57
CA ARG A 100 -0.54 16.45 9.82
C ARG A 100 -0.36 17.25 8.53
N PHE A 101 -0.04 16.59 7.42
CA PHE A 101 0.12 17.26 6.13
C PHE A 101 -1.22 17.74 5.56
N LEU A 102 -2.29 16.96 5.66
CA LEU A 102 -3.63 17.40 5.24
C LEU A 102 -4.06 18.65 6.02
N ARG A 103 -3.88 18.68 7.35
CA ARG A 103 -4.17 19.86 8.17
C ARG A 103 -3.30 21.07 7.85
N ALA A 104 -2.07 20.83 7.44
CA ALA A 104 -1.18 21.89 6.95
C ALA A 104 -1.61 22.44 5.59
N GLY A 105 -2.55 21.79 4.90
CA GLY A 105 -3.13 22.25 3.63
C GLY A 105 -2.51 21.66 2.38
N TYR A 106 -1.84 20.53 2.49
CA TYR A 106 -1.31 19.79 1.34
C TYR A 106 -2.28 18.71 0.87
N ASP A 107 -2.42 18.54 -0.43
CA ASP A 107 -2.86 17.27 -0.99
C ASP A 107 -1.80 16.21 -0.66
N VAL A 108 -2.20 14.99 -0.33
CA VAL A 108 -1.26 13.93 0.08
C VAL A 108 -1.46 12.69 -0.73
N TYR A 109 -0.36 12.09 -1.17
CA TYR A 109 -0.30 10.80 -1.83
C TYR A 109 0.40 9.82 -0.92
N VAL A 110 -0.27 8.72 -0.58
CA VAL A 110 0.30 7.61 0.20
C VAL A 110 0.51 6.44 -0.74
N SER A 111 1.75 5.94 -0.81
CA SER A 111 2.11 4.86 -1.72
C SER A 111 2.44 3.57 -1.00
N ASP A 112 2.13 2.45 -1.64
CA ASP A 112 2.69 1.15 -1.35
C ASP A 112 3.63 0.78 -2.51
N ALA A 113 4.91 0.54 -2.19
CA ALA A 113 5.90 0.13 -3.19
C ALA A 113 5.51 -1.20 -3.83
N VAL A 114 6.11 -1.50 -4.98
CA VAL A 114 5.98 -2.80 -5.64
C VAL A 114 6.18 -3.93 -4.62
N GLU A 115 5.33 -4.94 -4.67
CA GLU A 115 5.33 -6.11 -3.78
C GLU A 115 4.95 -5.83 -2.32
N ARG A 116 4.44 -4.63 -2.03
CA ARG A 116 4.02 -4.24 -0.68
C ARG A 116 2.55 -3.87 -0.62
N GLY A 117 1.94 -4.13 0.53
CA GLY A 117 0.58 -3.70 0.86
C GLY A 117 -0.42 -3.91 -0.27
N ARG A 118 -1.02 -2.83 -0.72
CA ARG A 118 -2.06 -2.82 -1.78
C ARG A 118 -1.48 -2.92 -3.21
N ALA A 119 -0.15 -2.81 -3.37
CA ALA A 119 0.49 -2.98 -4.67
C ALA A 119 0.42 -4.41 -5.19
N SER A 120 0.16 -5.38 -4.28
CA SER A 120 0.05 -6.78 -4.61
C SER A 120 1.38 -7.44 -5.02
N TRP A 121 1.43 -8.73 -4.98
CA TRP A 121 2.59 -9.53 -5.38
C TRP A 121 2.14 -10.87 -5.95
N ALA A 122 2.58 -11.18 -7.17
CA ALA A 122 2.33 -12.46 -7.81
C ALA A 122 3.46 -13.46 -7.47
N ARG A 123 3.11 -14.60 -6.90
CA ARG A 123 4.04 -15.63 -6.40
C ARG A 123 4.63 -16.51 -7.50
N TYR A 124 5.00 -15.92 -8.63
CA TYR A 124 5.57 -16.66 -9.76
C TYR A 124 7.01 -16.23 -9.97
N PRO A 125 7.99 -17.17 -9.94
CA PRO A 125 9.41 -16.86 -10.17
C PRO A 125 9.68 -16.17 -11.50
N GLU A 126 8.83 -16.43 -12.50
CA GLU A 126 8.93 -15.80 -13.81
C GLU A 126 8.58 -14.30 -13.79
N LEU A 127 7.85 -13.86 -12.77
CA LEU A 127 7.50 -12.44 -12.57
C LEU A 127 8.46 -11.77 -11.60
N TYR A 128 8.82 -12.44 -10.52
CA TYR A 128 9.71 -11.94 -9.48
C TYR A 128 10.74 -13.01 -9.11
N ALA A 129 12.02 -12.69 -9.26
CA ALA A 129 13.11 -13.61 -8.98
C ALA A 129 13.15 -14.05 -7.51
N GLU A 130 12.72 -13.19 -6.61
CA GLU A 130 12.75 -13.42 -5.17
C GLU A 130 11.43 -12.99 -4.52
N ALA A 131 11.11 -13.59 -3.39
CA ALA A 131 10.00 -13.16 -2.56
C ALA A 131 10.28 -11.78 -1.93
N PRO A 132 9.25 -10.97 -1.64
CA PRO A 132 9.43 -9.73 -0.89
C PRO A 132 10.11 -9.99 0.44
N LEU A 133 11.05 -9.13 0.80
CA LEU A 133 11.78 -9.24 2.06
C LEU A 133 10.82 -9.01 3.23
N PHE A 134 10.69 -10.02 4.09
CA PHE A 134 10.08 -9.92 5.41
C PHE A 134 11.17 -9.99 6.46
N ARG A 135 11.08 -9.14 7.47
CA ARG A 135 12.00 -9.12 8.59
C ARG A 135 11.34 -9.76 9.80
N THR A 136 12.16 -10.37 10.65
CA THR A 136 11.73 -10.79 11.98
C THR A 136 11.53 -9.58 12.89
N LEU A 137 10.80 -9.78 13.99
CA LEU A 137 10.65 -8.72 15.00
C LEU A 137 11.99 -8.33 15.63
N ASP A 138 12.88 -9.29 15.84
CA ASP A 138 14.20 -9.05 16.41
C ASP A 138 15.07 -8.20 15.47
N GLU A 139 15.12 -8.57 14.17
CA GLU A 139 15.83 -7.75 13.18
C GLU A 139 15.26 -6.32 13.08
N ALA A 140 13.94 -6.17 13.14
CA ALA A 140 13.32 -4.86 13.09
C ALA A 140 13.66 -4.04 14.36
N TRP A 141 13.70 -4.69 15.52
CA TRP A 141 14.06 -4.04 16.79
C TRP A 141 15.52 -3.57 16.81
N ASP A 142 16.44 -4.39 16.27
CA ASP A 142 17.87 -4.07 16.22
C ASP A 142 18.21 -2.95 15.22
N MET A 143 17.29 -2.61 14.32
CA MET A 143 17.47 -1.55 13.31
C MET A 143 17.10 -0.15 13.79
N PHE A 144 16.32 -0.01 14.86
CA PHE A 144 15.76 1.24 15.36
C PHE A 144 16.01 1.45 16.84
#